data_b0eebb18dc040d8d898c2752010e909e
#
_entry.id   b0eebb18dc040d8d898c2752010e909e
#
_cell.length_a   1.000
_cell.length_b   1.000
_cell.length_c   1.000
_cell.angle_alpha   90.00
_cell.angle_beta   90.00
_cell.angle_gamma   90.00
#
_symmetry.space_group_name_H-M   'P 1'
#
loop_
_entity.id
_entity.type
_entity.pdbx_description
1 polymer ?
#
loop_
_entity_poly.entity_id
_entity_poly.type
_entity_poly.pdbx_seq_one_letter_code
_entity_poly.pdbx_strand_id
1 'polypeptide(L)'
;MVMKPNIENYKFIRHIFIRSCDNMLHLLQKGKDFIKEKSLSEQEILDAKLAEDMYNFKKQVQIFSDNALGAIYRGASLEKPKMADDENYFDELVIRIEKTKELILNIDIEKLENIKNFEELKIKLPWMPSGTYFDAETYFGHFVVQNTLFHLVTAYNILRHKGVQIGKQDFLGPIEMKTE
;
A
#
# COMPACT_ATOMS: atom_id res chain seq x y z
N MET A 1 0.12 -28.11 5.02
CA MET A 1 -0.38 -27.53 6.27
C MET A 1 -0.99 -26.19 5.90
N VAL A 2 -2.30 -26.09 5.95
CA VAL A 2 -3.02 -24.84 5.63
C VAL A 2 -2.83 -23.92 6.84
N MET A 3 -2.25 -22.75 6.63
CA MET A 3 -2.03 -21.75 7.68
C MET A 3 -3.37 -21.06 7.94
N LYS A 4 -3.99 -21.29 9.10
CA LYS A 4 -5.18 -20.57 9.48
C LYS A 4 -4.80 -19.14 9.88
N PRO A 5 -5.31 -18.11 9.20
CA PRO A 5 -5.03 -16.73 9.55
C PRO A 5 -5.60 -16.43 10.95
N ASN A 6 -4.82 -15.72 11.76
CA ASN A 6 -5.17 -15.34 13.11
C ASN A 6 -4.79 -13.87 13.37
N ILE A 7 -5.06 -13.39 14.56
CA ILE A 7 -4.78 -11.99 14.94
C ILE A 7 -3.29 -11.64 14.83
N GLU A 8 -2.37 -12.57 15.08
CA GLU A 8 -0.93 -12.33 14.96
C GLU A 8 -0.52 -12.12 13.49
N ASN A 9 -1.11 -12.89 12.57
CA ASN A 9 -0.91 -12.67 11.13
C ASN A 9 -1.41 -11.29 10.71
N TYR A 10 -2.56 -10.85 11.24
CA TYR A 10 -3.09 -9.52 10.98
C TYR A 10 -2.16 -8.41 11.53
N LYS A 11 -1.66 -8.54 12.76
CA LYS A 11 -0.68 -7.61 13.35
C LYS A 11 0.58 -7.52 12.49
N PHE A 12 1.07 -8.67 12.01
CA PHE A 12 2.24 -8.73 11.14
C PHE A 12 1.99 -8.03 9.79
N ILE A 13 0.86 -8.30 9.15
CA ILE A 13 0.45 -7.66 7.90
C ILE A 13 0.31 -6.13 8.08
N ARG A 14 -0.29 -5.69 9.20
CA ARG A 14 -0.37 -4.28 9.53
C ARG A 14 1.02 -3.64 9.61
N HIS A 15 1.98 -4.31 10.24
CA HIS A 15 3.37 -3.83 10.33
C HIS A 15 4.01 -3.72 8.93
N ILE A 16 3.79 -4.71 8.05
CA ILE A 16 4.24 -4.65 6.65
C ILE A 16 3.70 -3.40 5.96
N PHE A 17 2.41 -3.10 6.09
CA PHE A 17 1.81 -1.94 5.41
C PHE A 17 2.26 -0.59 5.99
N ILE A 18 2.44 -0.48 7.30
CA ILE A 18 3.03 0.73 7.92
C ILE A 18 4.42 0.96 7.32
N ARG A 19 5.26 -0.07 7.29
CA ARG A 19 6.61 -0.02 6.69
C ARG A 19 6.55 0.35 5.21
N SER A 20 5.62 -0.23 4.46
CA SER A 20 5.44 0.06 3.04
C SER A 20 4.99 1.51 2.79
N CYS A 21 4.21 2.10 3.70
CA CYS A 21 3.89 3.53 3.64
C CYS A 21 5.15 4.40 3.81
N ASP A 22 6.04 4.07 4.76
CA ASP A 22 7.30 4.78 4.95
C ASP A 22 8.19 4.70 3.70
N ASN A 23 8.25 3.51 3.09
CA ASN A 23 9.00 3.31 1.87
C ASN A 23 8.39 4.11 0.70
N MET A 24 7.06 4.13 0.56
CA MET A 24 6.38 4.93 -0.46
C MET A 24 6.64 6.43 -0.26
N LEU A 25 6.58 6.94 0.98
CA LEU A 25 6.90 8.33 1.31
C LEU A 25 8.33 8.69 0.91
N HIS A 26 9.29 7.81 1.19
CA HIS A 26 10.67 7.99 0.77
C HIS A 26 10.82 8.05 -0.76
N LEU A 27 10.14 7.16 -1.49
CA LEU A 27 10.15 7.16 -2.95
C LEU A 27 9.51 8.43 -3.52
N LEU A 28 8.41 8.90 -2.95
CA LEU A 28 7.76 10.15 -3.34
C LEU A 28 8.71 11.35 -3.12
N GLN A 29 9.42 11.40 -1.98
CA GLN A 29 10.42 12.45 -1.73
C GLN A 29 11.54 12.44 -2.77
N LYS A 30 12.10 11.26 -3.09
CA LYS A 30 13.11 11.11 -4.14
C LYS A 30 12.60 11.56 -5.52
N GLY A 31 11.33 11.28 -5.84
CA GLY A 31 10.69 11.77 -7.06
C GLY A 31 10.61 13.29 -7.10
N LYS A 32 10.17 13.92 -6.00
CA LYS A 32 10.12 15.39 -5.88
C LYS A 32 11.49 16.05 -6.04
N ASP A 33 12.51 15.50 -5.38
CA ASP A 33 13.87 16.03 -5.45
C ASP A 33 14.41 15.97 -6.89
N PHE A 34 14.14 14.85 -7.59
CA PHE A 34 14.51 14.68 -9.00
C PHE A 34 13.80 15.67 -9.93
N ILE A 35 12.49 15.86 -9.77
CA ILE A 35 11.68 16.82 -10.54
C ILE A 35 12.27 18.22 -10.39
N LYS A 36 12.58 18.61 -9.14
CA LYS A 36 13.19 19.92 -8.83
C LYS A 36 14.58 20.05 -9.45
N GLU A 37 15.45 19.05 -9.31
CA GLU A 37 16.81 19.02 -9.86
C GLU A 37 16.81 19.16 -11.37
N LYS A 38 15.92 18.44 -12.05
CA LYS A 38 15.85 18.40 -13.52
C LYS A 38 14.93 19.49 -14.12
N SER A 39 14.28 20.29 -13.30
CA SER A 39 13.28 21.28 -13.73
C SER A 39 12.18 20.69 -14.61
N LEU A 40 11.72 19.49 -14.26
CA LEU A 40 10.63 18.79 -14.95
C LEU A 40 9.25 19.26 -14.48
N SER A 41 8.24 19.06 -15.31
CA SER A 41 6.86 19.12 -14.85
C SER A 41 6.54 17.89 -13.97
N GLU A 42 5.84 18.07 -12.86
CA GLU A 42 5.37 16.93 -12.04
C GLU A 42 4.52 15.96 -12.87
N GLN A 43 3.74 16.48 -13.82
CA GLN A 43 2.87 15.71 -14.68
C GLN A 43 3.63 14.68 -15.54
N GLU A 44 4.88 14.97 -15.92
CA GLU A 44 5.72 14.02 -16.67
C GLU A 44 6.01 12.73 -15.90
N ILE A 45 6.04 12.81 -14.57
CA ILE A 45 6.22 11.65 -13.70
C ILE A 45 4.87 11.07 -13.29
N LEU A 46 3.89 11.92 -12.93
CA LEU A 46 2.57 11.48 -12.49
C LEU A 46 1.86 10.63 -13.55
N ASP A 47 2.03 10.98 -14.84
CA ASP A 47 1.42 10.25 -15.97
C ASP A 47 2.29 9.15 -16.54
N ALA A 48 3.53 9.00 -16.06
CA ALA A 48 4.43 7.97 -16.58
C ALA A 48 3.93 6.55 -16.30
N LYS A 49 4.11 5.68 -17.29
CA LYS A 49 3.73 4.26 -17.27
C LYS A 49 4.93 3.40 -17.66
N LEU A 50 4.91 2.13 -17.30
CA LEU A 50 5.88 1.13 -17.82
C LEU A 50 5.44 0.54 -19.16
N ALA A 51 4.13 0.42 -19.38
CA ALA A 51 3.52 -0.03 -20.63
C ALA A 51 2.19 0.70 -20.84
N GLU A 52 1.72 0.77 -22.09
CA GLU A 52 0.53 1.53 -22.47
C GLU A 52 -0.76 1.07 -21.76
N ASP A 53 -0.88 -0.21 -21.48
CA ASP A 53 -2.00 -0.84 -20.79
C ASP A 53 -1.87 -0.85 -19.27
N MET A 54 -0.75 -0.34 -18.72
CA MET A 54 -0.54 -0.22 -17.28
C MET A 54 -1.06 1.11 -16.74
N TYR A 55 -1.42 1.12 -15.46
CA TYR A 55 -1.70 2.34 -14.72
C TYR A 55 -0.45 3.22 -14.60
N ASN A 56 -0.64 4.55 -14.64
CA ASN A 56 0.40 5.54 -14.44
C ASN A 56 0.87 5.60 -12.98
N PHE A 57 1.97 6.32 -12.74
CA PHE A 57 2.59 6.48 -11.42
C PHE A 57 1.58 6.91 -10.35
N LYS A 58 0.81 7.97 -10.64
CA LYS A 58 -0.22 8.47 -9.71
C LYS A 58 -1.18 7.36 -9.29
N LYS A 59 -1.72 6.62 -10.24
CA LYS A 59 -2.68 5.54 -9.97
C LYS A 59 -2.04 4.37 -9.21
N GLN A 60 -0.75 4.08 -9.41
CA GLN A 60 -0.04 3.08 -8.62
C GLN A 60 -0.03 3.46 -7.13
N VAL A 61 0.27 4.73 -6.82
CA VAL A 61 0.27 5.25 -5.44
C VAL A 61 -1.13 5.22 -4.83
N GLN A 62 -2.16 5.62 -5.58
CA GLN A 62 -3.55 5.58 -5.13
C GLN A 62 -4.00 4.15 -4.79
N ILE A 63 -3.76 3.18 -5.69
CA ILE A 63 -4.16 1.78 -5.47
C ILE A 63 -3.35 1.15 -4.32
N PHE A 64 -2.06 1.46 -4.19
CA PHE A 64 -1.26 1.05 -3.03
C PHE A 64 -1.92 1.49 -1.72
N SER A 65 -2.26 2.78 -1.60
CA SER A 65 -2.93 3.35 -0.45
C SER A 65 -4.26 2.66 -0.15
N ASP A 66 -5.10 2.48 -1.17
CA ASP A 66 -6.41 1.84 -1.04
C ASP A 66 -6.35 0.38 -0.62
N ASN A 67 -5.37 -0.36 -1.13
CA ASN A 67 -5.15 -1.75 -0.77
C ASN A 67 -4.66 -1.89 0.68
N ALA A 68 -3.65 -1.11 1.07
CA ALA A 68 -3.11 -1.13 2.42
C ALA A 68 -4.17 -0.76 3.47
N LEU A 69 -4.87 0.35 3.26
CA LEU A 69 -5.95 0.80 4.14
C LEU A 69 -7.10 -0.21 4.16
N GLY A 70 -7.52 -0.66 2.97
CA GLY A 70 -8.63 -1.61 2.83
C GLY A 70 -8.35 -2.95 3.47
N ALA A 71 -7.11 -3.44 3.47
CA ALA A 71 -6.74 -4.69 4.13
C ALA A 71 -6.96 -4.60 5.64
N ILE A 72 -6.48 -3.51 6.24
CA ILE A 72 -6.53 -3.32 7.69
C ILE A 72 -7.97 -3.11 8.15
N TYR A 73 -8.74 -2.28 7.46
CA TYR A 73 -10.14 -2.03 7.82
C TYR A 73 -11.03 -3.26 7.63
N ARG A 74 -10.86 -4.03 6.54
CA ARG A 74 -11.62 -5.29 6.33
C ARG A 74 -11.25 -6.36 7.33
N GLY A 75 -9.97 -6.49 7.67
CA GLY A 75 -9.53 -7.41 8.72
C GLY A 75 -10.09 -7.06 10.10
N ALA A 76 -10.33 -5.78 10.35
CA ALA A 76 -10.97 -5.27 11.55
C ALA A 76 -12.52 -5.32 11.49
N SER A 77 -13.11 -5.76 10.39
CA SER A 77 -14.56 -5.68 10.13
C SER A 77 -15.11 -4.25 10.24
N LEU A 78 -14.29 -3.27 9.87
CA LEU A 78 -14.63 -1.85 9.88
C LEU A 78 -14.89 -1.34 8.46
N GLU A 79 -15.72 -0.30 8.33
CA GLU A 79 -15.91 0.41 7.07
C GLU A 79 -14.66 1.23 6.73
N LYS A 80 -14.07 0.98 5.54
CA LYS A 80 -12.90 1.73 5.05
C LYS A 80 -13.29 3.18 4.76
N PRO A 81 -12.56 4.17 5.30
CA PRO A 81 -12.74 5.56 4.90
C PRO A 81 -12.55 5.74 3.40
N LYS A 82 -13.39 6.56 2.78
CA LYS A 82 -13.22 6.94 1.37
C LYS A 82 -12.04 7.89 1.23
N MET A 83 -11.20 7.61 0.26
CA MET A 83 -10.13 8.50 -0.20
C MET A 83 -10.55 9.02 -1.58
N ALA A 84 -10.45 10.31 -1.80
CA ALA A 84 -10.64 10.89 -3.12
C ALA A 84 -9.43 10.54 -4.02
N ASP A 85 -9.67 10.28 -5.30
CA ASP A 85 -8.63 9.99 -6.29
C ASP A 85 -8.42 11.24 -7.18
N ASP A 86 -8.26 12.40 -6.55
CA ASP A 86 -8.20 13.72 -7.17
C ASP A 86 -6.82 14.39 -7.09
N GLU A 87 -5.80 13.66 -6.65
CA GLU A 87 -4.44 14.17 -6.54
C GLU A 87 -3.87 14.56 -7.92
N ASN A 88 -3.28 15.76 -8.00
CA ASN A 88 -2.67 16.31 -9.19
C ASN A 88 -1.20 16.70 -9.00
N TYR A 89 -0.71 16.63 -7.76
CA TYR A 89 0.65 17.00 -7.37
C TYR A 89 1.27 15.94 -6.45
N PHE A 90 2.59 15.88 -6.41
CA PHE A 90 3.32 14.97 -5.52
C PHE A 90 3.02 15.21 -4.04
N ASP A 91 2.84 16.46 -3.64
CA ASP A 91 2.51 16.81 -2.25
C ASP A 91 1.17 16.20 -1.82
N GLU A 92 0.19 16.14 -2.72
CA GLU A 92 -1.10 15.54 -2.45
C GLU A 92 -0.99 14.01 -2.30
N LEU A 93 -0.12 13.36 -3.09
CA LEU A 93 0.20 11.95 -2.92
C LEU A 93 0.93 11.68 -1.59
N VAL A 94 1.83 12.56 -1.16
CA VAL A 94 2.46 12.47 0.16
C VAL A 94 1.41 12.54 1.26
N ILE A 95 0.54 13.55 1.24
CA ILE A 95 -0.57 13.70 2.20
C ILE A 95 -1.46 12.45 2.23
N ARG A 96 -1.77 11.87 1.05
CA ARG A 96 -2.53 10.63 0.96
C ARG A 96 -1.86 9.47 1.70
N ILE A 97 -0.57 9.27 1.51
CA ILE A 97 0.16 8.16 2.15
C ILE A 97 0.34 8.40 3.65
N GLU A 98 0.61 9.63 4.08
CA GLU A 98 0.65 10.00 5.50
C GLU A 98 -0.69 9.71 6.18
N LYS A 99 -1.79 10.14 5.58
CA LYS A 99 -3.14 9.85 6.08
C LYS A 99 -3.45 8.35 6.11
N THR A 100 -3.02 7.61 5.08
CA THR A 100 -3.16 6.15 5.04
C THR A 100 -2.46 5.50 6.22
N LYS A 101 -1.20 5.88 6.47
CA LYS A 101 -0.40 5.40 7.59
C LYS A 101 -1.03 5.75 8.93
N GLU A 102 -1.46 6.99 9.12
CA GLU A 102 -2.15 7.45 10.32
C GLU A 102 -3.40 6.63 10.61
N LEU A 103 -4.28 6.46 9.62
CA LEU A 103 -5.50 5.68 9.74
C LEU A 103 -5.22 4.22 10.11
N ILE A 104 -4.17 3.61 9.55
CA ILE A 104 -3.74 2.26 9.91
C ILE A 104 -3.22 2.22 11.37
N LEU A 105 -2.46 3.21 11.79
CA LEU A 105 -1.92 3.30 13.16
C LEU A 105 -3.01 3.52 14.20
N ASN A 106 -4.08 4.22 13.86
CA ASN A 106 -5.18 4.54 14.78
C ASN A 106 -6.17 3.39 14.99
N ILE A 107 -6.03 2.26 14.26
CA ILE A 107 -6.84 1.07 14.55
C ILE A 107 -6.45 0.49 15.90
N ASP A 108 -7.40 0.43 16.80
CA ASP A 108 -7.26 -0.16 18.13
C ASP A 108 -7.18 -1.70 18.03
N ILE A 109 -5.95 -2.21 18.12
CA ILE A 109 -5.68 -3.65 17.98
C ILE A 109 -6.26 -4.44 19.14
N GLU A 110 -6.30 -3.87 20.36
CA GLU A 110 -6.84 -4.59 21.53
C GLU A 110 -8.34 -4.88 21.36
N LYS A 111 -9.08 -3.96 20.72
CA LYS A 111 -10.47 -4.23 20.33
C LYS A 111 -10.59 -5.32 19.27
N LEU A 112 -9.56 -5.48 18.42
CA LEU A 112 -9.52 -6.54 17.40
C LEU A 112 -9.25 -7.93 17.99
N GLU A 113 -8.56 -8.03 19.12
CA GLU A 113 -8.35 -9.30 19.82
C GLU A 113 -9.67 -9.96 20.25
N ASN A 114 -10.74 -9.19 20.32
CA ASN A 114 -12.10 -9.67 20.56
C ASN A 114 -12.86 -10.11 19.29
N ILE A 115 -12.25 -10.00 18.08
CA ILE A 115 -12.82 -10.59 16.86
C ILE A 115 -12.67 -12.11 16.94
N LYS A 116 -13.67 -12.75 17.53
CA LYS A 116 -13.70 -14.21 17.78
C LYS A 116 -13.66 -15.06 16.50
N ASN A 117 -13.88 -14.45 15.31
CA ASN A 117 -14.14 -15.16 14.08
C ASN A 117 -13.36 -14.59 12.89
N PHE A 118 -12.06 -14.29 13.06
CA PHE A 118 -11.20 -13.86 11.96
C PHE A 118 -11.20 -14.88 10.79
N GLU A 119 -11.31 -16.17 11.13
CA GLU A 119 -11.42 -17.27 10.16
C GLU A 119 -12.74 -17.24 9.35
N GLU A 120 -13.80 -16.62 9.88
CA GLU A 120 -15.12 -16.54 9.23
C GLU A 120 -15.31 -15.29 8.36
N LEU A 121 -14.27 -14.44 8.23
CA LEU A 121 -14.35 -13.22 7.42
C LEU A 121 -14.68 -13.56 5.96
N LYS A 122 -15.72 -12.92 5.45
CA LYS A 122 -16.12 -12.95 4.04
C LYS A 122 -15.85 -11.59 3.41
N ILE A 123 -14.73 -11.46 2.73
CA ILE A 123 -14.26 -10.19 2.18
C ILE A 123 -14.74 -10.05 0.75
N LYS A 124 -15.56 -9.03 0.51
CA LYS A 124 -16.07 -8.68 -0.81
C LYS A 124 -15.37 -7.43 -1.32
N LEU A 125 -14.98 -7.45 -2.59
CA LEU A 125 -14.41 -6.30 -3.28
C LEU A 125 -15.36 -5.84 -4.39
N PRO A 126 -15.39 -4.53 -4.73
CA PRO A 126 -16.38 -3.98 -5.66
C PRO A 126 -16.38 -4.62 -7.06
N TRP A 127 -15.24 -5.14 -7.49
CA TRP A 127 -15.06 -5.76 -8.82
C TRP A 127 -15.37 -7.26 -8.85
N MET A 128 -15.66 -7.87 -7.69
CA MET A 128 -15.95 -9.32 -7.64
C MET A 128 -17.35 -9.62 -8.16
N PRO A 129 -17.55 -10.79 -8.82
CA PRO A 129 -18.87 -11.25 -9.21
C PRO A 129 -19.83 -11.34 -8.01
N SER A 130 -21.12 -11.10 -8.26
CA SER A 130 -22.14 -11.22 -7.22
C SER A 130 -22.15 -12.62 -6.61
N GLY A 131 -22.25 -12.68 -5.29
CA GLY A 131 -22.26 -13.93 -4.53
C GLY A 131 -20.87 -14.53 -4.21
N THR A 132 -19.78 -13.94 -4.75
CA THR A 132 -18.40 -14.38 -4.44
C THR A 132 -17.78 -13.58 -3.31
N TYR A 133 -16.80 -14.17 -2.64
CA TYR A 133 -16.00 -13.52 -1.59
C TYR A 133 -14.64 -14.21 -1.48
N PHE A 134 -13.67 -13.52 -0.90
CA PHE A 134 -12.46 -14.13 -0.37
C PHE A 134 -12.67 -14.50 1.10
N ASP A 135 -12.24 -15.69 1.49
CA ASP A 135 -11.99 -15.97 2.89
C ASP A 135 -10.72 -15.26 3.38
N ALA A 136 -10.48 -15.27 4.68
CA ALA A 136 -9.33 -14.56 5.26
C ALA A 136 -7.99 -15.10 4.74
N GLU A 137 -7.84 -16.42 4.59
CA GLU A 137 -6.61 -17.05 4.09
C GLU A 137 -6.30 -16.58 2.66
N THR A 138 -7.25 -16.67 1.75
CA THR A 138 -7.09 -16.24 0.37
C THR A 138 -6.82 -14.74 0.29
N TYR A 139 -7.57 -13.94 1.05
CA TYR A 139 -7.42 -12.49 1.00
C TYR A 139 -6.06 -12.02 1.53
N PHE A 140 -5.69 -12.44 2.73
CA PHE A 140 -4.45 -11.98 3.36
C PHE A 140 -3.22 -12.73 2.87
N GLY A 141 -3.32 -14.04 2.67
CA GLY A 141 -2.18 -14.88 2.29
C GLY A 141 -1.85 -14.83 0.80
N HIS A 142 -2.86 -14.71 -0.07
CA HIS A 142 -2.66 -14.86 -1.51
C HIS A 142 -2.91 -13.59 -2.33
N PHE A 143 -3.70 -12.66 -1.81
CA PHE A 143 -4.13 -11.50 -2.61
C PHE A 143 -3.55 -10.17 -2.13
N VAL A 144 -3.96 -9.67 -0.94
CA VAL A 144 -3.80 -8.25 -0.63
C VAL A 144 -2.36 -7.83 -0.40
N VAL A 145 -1.53 -8.66 0.21
CA VAL A 145 -0.10 -8.33 0.43
C VAL A 145 0.62 -8.23 -0.91
N GLN A 146 0.47 -9.25 -1.77
CA GLN A 146 1.09 -9.28 -3.09
C GLN A 146 0.60 -8.12 -3.96
N ASN A 147 -0.71 -7.86 -3.96
CA ASN A 147 -1.30 -6.76 -4.74
C ASN A 147 -0.79 -5.39 -4.27
N THR A 148 -0.71 -5.16 -2.96
CA THR A 148 -0.19 -3.90 -2.41
C THR A 148 1.29 -3.71 -2.77
N LEU A 149 2.12 -4.75 -2.59
CA LEU A 149 3.54 -4.69 -2.93
C LEU A 149 3.78 -4.56 -4.43
N PHE A 150 2.93 -5.17 -5.28
CA PHE A 150 2.97 -4.98 -6.72
C PHE A 150 2.87 -3.49 -7.09
N HIS A 151 1.93 -2.75 -6.51
CA HIS A 151 1.77 -1.32 -6.78
C HIS A 151 2.94 -0.48 -6.25
N LEU A 152 3.48 -0.81 -5.07
CA LEU A 152 4.69 -0.16 -4.53
C LEU A 152 5.91 -0.40 -5.43
N VAL A 153 6.14 -1.65 -5.85
CA VAL A 153 7.25 -2.02 -6.76
C VAL A 153 7.07 -1.35 -8.11
N THR A 154 5.84 -1.31 -8.64
CA THR A 154 5.58 -0.66 -9.93
C THR A 154 5.83 0.84 -9.86
N ALA A 155 5.43 1.52 -8.78
CA ALA A 155 5.75 2.93 -8.56
C ALA A 155 7.28 3.16 -8.50
N TYR A 156 8.02 2.33 -7.74
CA TYR A 156 9.48 2.35 -7.72
C TYR A 156 10.06 2.19 -9.14
N ASN A 157 9.58 1.22 -9.90
CA ASN A 157 10.08 0.93 -11.24
C ASN A 157 9.81 2.09 -12.22
N ILE A 158 8.65 2.76 -12.12
CA ILE A 158 8.35 3.94 -12.93
C ILE A 158 9.34 5.07 -12.62
N LEU A 159 9.56 5.39 -11.34
CA LEU A 159 10.54 6.39 -10.93
C LEU A 159 11.95 6.04 -11.43
N ARG A 160 12.36 4.78 -11.29
CA ARG A 160 13.67 4.31 -11.74
C ARG A 160 13.81 4.40 -13.26
N HIS A 161 12.78 4.03 -14.01
CA HIS A 161 12.72 4.14 -15.48
C HIS A 161 12.80 5.60 -15.94
N LYS A 162 12.20 6.53 -15.20
CA LYS A 162 12.27 7.99 -15.49
C LYS A 162 13.61 8.62 -15.09
N GLY A 163 14.53 7.86 -14.51
CA GLY A 163 15.89 8.30 -14.20
C GLY A 163 16.12 8.76 -12.76
N VAL A 164 15.12 8.62 -11.87
CA VAL A 164 15.30 8.90 -10.43
C VAL A 164 16.38 7.99 -9.87
N GLN A 165 17.37 8.57 -9.18
CA GLN A 165 18.50 7.84 -8.62
C GLN A 165 18.09 7.15 -7.31
N ILE A 166 17.45 6.01 -7.45
CA ILE A 166 17.00 5.12 -6.38
C ILE A 166 17.48 3.70 -6.63
N GLY A 167 17.67 2.92 -5.58
CA GLY A 167 18.09 1.52 -5.64
C GLY A 167 17.28 0.64 -4.70
N LYS A 168 17.64 -0.62 -4.59
CA LYS A 168 16.95 -1.59 -3.71
C LYS A 168 16.88 -1.13 -2.25
N GLN A 169 17.89 -0.41 -1.77
CA GLN A 169 17.89 0.11 -0.39
C GLN A 169 16.82 1.17 -0.17
N ASP A 170 16.56 2.04 -1.16
CA ASP A 170 15.46 3.02 -1.12
C ASP A 170 14.10 2.35 -1.06
N PHE A 171 13.95 1.21 -1.75
CA PHE A 171 12.74 0.40 -1.70
C PHE A 171 12.55 -0.33 -0.36
N LEU A 172 13.64 -0.89 0.21
CA LEU A 172 13.57 -1.63 1.46
C LEU A 172 13.49 -0.72 2.70
N GLY A 173 14.05 0.50 2.59
CA GLY A 173 14.23 1.41 3.71
C GLY A 173 15.29 0.92 4.72
N PRO A 174 15.50 1.63 5.84
CA PRO A 174 16.47 1.26 6.85
C PRO A 174 16.11 -0.08 7.50
N ILE A 175 17.09 -0.97 7.64
CA ILE A 175 16.95 -2.30 8.26
C ILE A 175 17.86 -2.33 9.49
N GLU A 176 17.25 -2.54 10.67
CA GLU A 176 18.02 -2.77 11.88
C GLU A 176 18.59 -4.18 11.91
N MET A 177 19.91 -4.27 12.07
CA MET A 177 20.58 -5.53 12.34
C MET A 177 20.87 -5.61 13.83
N LYS A 178 20.54 -6.74 14.47
CA LYS A 178 20.90 -7.01 15.85
C LYS A 178 22.24 -7.72 15.88
N THR A 179 23.07 -7.37 16.86
CA THR A 179 24.29 -8.11 17.20
C THR A 179 23.98 -9.10 18.31
N GLU A 180 24.66 -10.27 18.31
CA GLU A 180 24.60 -11.25 19.40
C GLU A 180 25.23 -10.70 20.68
#